data_c4f778254898a0abfcf1fdb03882480c
#
_entry.id   c4f778254898a0abfcf1fdb03882480c
#
_cell.length_a   1.000
_cell.length_b   1.000
_cell.length_c   1.000
_cell.angle_alpha   90.00
_cell.angle_beta   90.00
_cell.angle_gamma   90.00
#
_symmetry.space_group_name_H-M   'P 1'
#
loop_
_entity.id
_entity.type
_entity.pdbx_description
1 polymer ?
#
loop_
_entity_poly.entity_id
_entity_poly.type
_entity_poly.pdbx_seq_one_letter_code
_entity_poly.pdbx_strand_id
1 'polypeptide(L)'
;IAATGYVRTSESNRRLAGQAQKFSLTSLRSSIWEYLNRALSHHSQQDLMLALLVGEQSGISAQRWQLLSDTGTNHLFVISGLHIGLIAMVSFALSWRALAMLFGPVLSWPAQQFAAVVAIGASSAYSLMAGLSLPTQRALVMVAVFLSVYLSRRRLSLSLRYCLALMLVLLLDPLAATTPGFWLSFA
;
A
#
# COMPACT_ATOMS: atom_id res chain seq x y z
N ILE A 1 0.90 16.53 -2.34
CA ILE A 1 -0.21 16.78 -3.28
C ILE A 1 0.42 16.78 -4.67
N ALA A 2 0.25 15.69 -5.44
CA ALA A 2 0.61 15.68 -6.84
C ALA A 2 -0.46 16.46 -7.61
N ALA A 3 -0.10 17.65 -8.10
CA ALA A 3 -0.96 18.39 -8.99
C ALA A 3 -0.96 17.69 -10.35
N THR A 4 -2.09 17.16 -10.78
CA THR A 4 -2.29 16.74 -12.16
C THR A 4 -2.61 17.95 -12.99
N GLY A 5 -1.71 18.33 -13.89
CA GLY A 5 -1.86 19.45 -14.80
C GLY A 5 -1.89 19.00 -16.25
N TYR A 6 -2.62 19.73 -17.09
CA TYR A 6 -2.60 19.55 -18.52
C TYR A 6 -1.53 20.46 -19.15
N VAL A 7 -0.54 19.85 -19.82
CA VAL A 7 0.50 20.63 -20.52
C VAL A 7 0.03 20.92 -21.94
N ARG A 8 -0.27 22.19 -22.21
CA ARG A 8 -0.58 22.65 -23.57
C ARG A 8 0.72 22.62 -24.39
N THR A 9 0.69 22.05 -25.59
CA THR A 9 1.83 22.10 -26.52
C THR A 9 2.10 23.57 -26.90
N SER A 10 3.28 24.07 -26.54
CA SER A 10 3.76 25.40 -26.84
C SER A 10 5.25 25.31 -27.14
N GLU A 11 5.75 26.10 -28.12
CA GLU A 11 7.18 26.20 -28.47
C GLU A 11 8.06 26.69 -27.30
N SER A 12 7.46 27.31 -26.28
CA SER A 12 8.14 27.77 -25.07
C SER A 12 8.20 26.74 -23.96
N ASN A 13 7.70 25.51 -24.15
CA ASN A 13 7.81 24.46 -23.16
C ASN A 13 9.27 24.02 -23.00
N ARG A 14 9.96 24.54 -22.00
CA ARG A 14 11.31 24.08 -21.61
C ARG A 14 11.17 23.07 -20.48
N ARG A 15 11.79 21.89 -20.62
CA ARG A 15 12.09 21.05 -19.48
C ARG A 15 13.02 21.83 -18.55
N LEU A 16 12.52 22.23 -17.41
CA LEU A 16 13.39 22.71 -16.33
C LEU A 16 14.30 21.55 -15.96
N ALA A 17 15.63 21.75 -16.12
CA ALA A 17 16.62 20.80 -15.65
C ALA A 17 16.36 20.58 -14.16
N GLY A 18 15.92 19.38 -13.80
CA GLY A 18 15.56 19.05 -12.42
C GLY A 18 16.78 19.29 -11.54
N GLN A 19 16.60 20.10 -10.52
CA GLN A 19 17.53 20.14 -9.39
C GLN A 19 17.76 18.72 -8.93
N ALA A 20 19.01 18.32 -8.71
CA ALA A 20 19.40 17.00 -8.21
C ALA A 20 18.53 16.68 -7.00
N GLN A 21 17.59 15.80 -7.20
CA GLN A 21 16.60 15.43 -6.18
C GLN A 21 17.35 14.64 -5.10
N LYS A 22 17.62 15.30 -3.98
CA LYS A 22 18.00 14.66 -2.72
C LYS A 22 17.05 13.49 -2.51
N PHE A 23 17.54 12.39 -1.99
CA PHE A 23 16.85 11.15 -1.66
C PHE A 23 15.35 11.37 -1.41
N SER A 24 14.56 11.18 -2.44
CA SER A 24 13.10 11.28 -2.39
C SER A 24 12.54 9.88 -2.58
N LEU A 25 11.44 9.56 -1.91
CA LEU A 25 10.71 8.31 -2.11
C LEU A 25 10.38 8.06 -3.59
N THR A 26 10.21 9.12 -4.37
CA THR A 26 10.01 9.07 -5.83
C THR A 26 11.25 8.56 -6.58
N SER A 27 12.47 8.91 -6.13
CA SER A 27 13.70 8.43 -6.76
C SER A 27 13.95 6.96 -6.47
N LEU A 28 13.61 6.51 -5.26
CA LEU A 28 13.71 5.09 -4.89
C LEU A 28 12.70 4.25 -5.67
N ARG A 29 11.46 4.74 -5.80
CA ARG A 29 10.43 4.10 -6.61
C ARG A 29 10.83 4.02 -8.09
N SER A 30 11.41 5.08 -8.66
CA SER A 30 11.88 5.06 -10.05
C SER A 30 13.05 4.10 -10.26
N SER A 31 13.98 4.01 -9.31
CA SER A 31 15.10 3.05 -9.39
C SER A 31 14.61 1.60 -9.33
N ILE A 32 13.66 1.30 -8.45
CA ILE A 32 13.04 -0.04 -8.36
C ILE A 32 12.29 -0.35 -9.64
N TRP A 33 11.52 0.60 -10.16
CA TRP A 33 10.81 0.46 -11.43
C TRP A 33 11.78 0.16 -12.60
N GLU A 34 12.88 0.92 -12.72
CA GLU A 34 13.90 0.69 -13.75
C GLU A 34 14.54 -0.69 -13.63
N TYR A 35 14.88 -1.11 -12.42
CA TYR A 35 15.44 -2.44 -12.17
C TYR A 35 14.47 -3.55 -12.57
N LEU A 36 13.22 -3.48 -12.11
CA LEU A 36 12.18 -4.46 -12.43
C LEU A 36 11.84 -4.45 -13.92
N ASN A 37 11.77 -3.28 -14.54
CA ASN A 37 11.51 -3.12 -15.97
C ASN A 37 12.59 -3.82 -16.83
N ARG A 38 13.86 -3.73 -16.42
CA ARG A 38 14.95 -4.46 -17.06
C ARG A 38 14.91 -5.96 -16.79
N ALA A 39 14.67 -6.35 -15.53
CA ALA A 39 14.61 -7.75 -15.12
C ALA A 39 13.45 -8.52 -15.78
N LEU A 40 12.33 -7.85 -16.00
CA LEU A 40 11.12 -8.44 -16.58
C LEU A 40 10.99 -8.21 -18.10
N SER A 41 11.97 -7.57 -18.76
CA SER A 41 11.90 -7.20 -20.18
C SER A 41 11.67 -8.37 -21.14
N HIS A 42 11.97 -9.59 -20.73
CA HIS A 42 11.78 -10.80 -21.54
C HIS A 42 10.40 -11.48 -21.32
N HIS A 43 9.57 -10.97 -20.41
CA HIS A 43 8.27 -11.57 -20.13
C HIS A 43 7.14 -10.84 -20.88
N SER A 44 6.28 -11.61 -21.55
CA SER A 44 5.14 -11.08 -22.30
C SER A 44 4.07 -10.38 -21.44
N GLN A 45 4.15 -10.55 -20.12
CA GLN A 45 3.23 -9.97 -19.12
C GLN A 45 3.93 -8.96 -18.22
N GLN A 46 5.01 -8.35 -18.68
CA GLN A 46 5.81 -7.38 -17.93
C GLN A 46 4.97 -6.24 -17.37
N ASP A 47 4.06 -5.69 -18.19
CA ASP A 47 3.15 -4.60 -17.81
C ASP A 47 2.25 -4.97 -16.63
N LEU A 48 1.71 -6.19 -16.62
CA LEU A 48 0.88 -6.68 -15.52
C LEU A 48 1.70 -6.93 -14.25
N MET A 49 2.90 -7.47 -14.37
CA MET A 49 3.80 -7.68 -13.23
C MET A 49 4.23 -6.35 -12.61
N LEU A 50 4.56 -5.33 -13.40
CA LEU A 50 4.90 -4.00 -12.91
C LEU A 50 3.71 -3.32 -12.22
N ALA A 51 2.49 -3.50 -12.77
CA ALA A 51 1.28 -2.99 -12.13
C ALA A 51 1.04 -3.59 -10.75
N LEU A 52 1.29 -4.91 -10.58
CA LEU A 52 1.13 -5.59 -9.29
C LEU A 52 2.22 -5.27 -8.28
N LEU A 53 3.48 -5.12 -8.73
CA LEU A 53 4.64 -4.95 -7.82
C LEU A 53 4.82 -3.48 -7.39
N VAL A 54 4.66 -2.54 -8.32
CA VAL A 54 4.98 -1.11 -8.10
C VAL A 54 3.74 -0.21 -8.21
N GLY A 55 2.59 -0.78 -8.62
CA GLY A 55 1.35 -0.02 -8.83
C GLY A 55 1.39 0.87 -10.09
N GLU A 56 2.29 0.60 -11.02
CA GLU A 56 2.44 1.37 -12.25
C GLU A 56 1.57 0.77 -13.35
N GLN A 57 0.48 1.45 -13.69
CA GLN A 57 -0.52 0.98 -14.64
C GLN A 57 -0.36 1.60 -16.04
N SER A 58 0.53 2.57 -16.20
CA SER A 58 0.69 3.31 -17.44
C SER A 58 1.19 2.44 -18.63
N GLY A 59 1.79 1.30 -18.33
CA GLY A 59 2.25 0.33 -19.34
C GLY A 59 1.17 -0.61 -19.86
N ILE A 60 0.00 -0.67 -19.23
CA ILE A 60 -1.08 -1.58 -19.65
C ILE A 60 -1.79 -1.00 -20.86
N SER A 61 -1.82 -1.75 -21.98
CA SER A 61 -2.54 -1.32 -23.17
C SER A 61 -4.04 -1.21 -22.96
N ALA A 62 -4.71 -0.30 -23.70
CA ALA A 62 -6.15 -0.10 -23.59
C ALA A 62 -6.94 -1.40 -23.85
N GLN A 63 -6.49 -2.25 -24.77
CA GLN A 63 -7.11 -3.54 -25.08
C GLN A 63 -7.03 -4.51 -23.90
N ARG A 64 -5.86 -4.60 -23.23
CA ARG A 64 -5.70 -5.42 -22.03
C ARG A 64 -6.52 -4.89 -20.87
N TRP A 65 -6.57 -3.57 -20.73
CA TRP A 65 -7.40 -2.95 -19.69
C TRP A 65 -8.88 -3.26 -19.88
N GLN A 66 -9.35 -3.27 -21.14
CA GLN A 66 -10.73 -3.63 -21.46
C GLN A 66 -11.01 -5.09 -21.14
N LEU A 67 -10.11 -6.03 -21.51
CA LEU A 67 -10.23 -7.44 -21.13
C LEU A 67 -10.27 -7.66 -19.62
N LEU A 68 -9.44 -6.95 -18.85
CA LEU A 68 -9.43 -7.01 -17.39
C LEU A 68 -10.74 -6.48 -16.80
N SER A 69 -11.33 -5.46 -17.41
CA SER A 69 -12.61 -4.91 -17.00
C SER A 69 -13.77 -5.85 -17.33
N ASP A 70 -13.79 -6.44 -18.51
CA ASP A 70 -14.81 -7.37 -18.95
C ASP A 70 -14.82 -8.68 -18.14
N THR A 71 -13.64 -9.10 -17.70
CA THR A 71 -13.48 -10.25 -16.79
C THR A 71 -13.66 -9.90 -15.31
N GLY A 72 -13.86 -8.62 -14.98
CA GLY A 72 -13.97 -8.16 -13.60
C GLY A 72 -12.67 -8.27 -12.78
N THR A 73 -11.52 -8.55 -13.42
CA THR A 73 -10.24 -8.75 -12.75
C THR A 73 -9.41 -7.47 -12.60
N ASN A 74 -9.88 -6.35 -13.12
CA ASN A 74 -9.22 -5.04 -13.03
C ASN A 74 -8.90 -4.62 -11.59
N HIS A 75 -9.75 -5.01 -10.62
CA HIS A 75 -9.54 -4.71 -9.20
C HIS A 75 -8.30 -5.41 -8.60
N LEU A 76 -7.80 -6.50 -9.21
CA LEU A 76 -6.58 -7.18 -8.76
C LEU A 76 -5.33 -6.38 -9.11
N PHE A 77 -5.37 -5.59 -10.20
CA PHE A 77 -4.23 -4.78 -10.66
C PHE A 77 -4.23 -3.37 -10.06
N VAL A 78 -5.31 -2.98 -9.43
CA VAL A 78 -5.31 -1.84 -8.50
C VAL A 78 -4.85 -2.37 -7.15
N ILE A 79 -3.72 -1.87 -6.62
CA ILE A 79 -3.23 -2.31 -5.32
C ILE A 79 -4.35 -2.16 -4.29
N SER A 80 -4.88 -3.31 -3.87
CA SER A 80 -6.06 -3.38 -3.02
C SER A 80 -5.67 -3.36 -1.54
N GLY A 81 -6.62 -2.97 -0.69
CA GLY A 81 -6.46 -3.07 0.75
C GLY A 81 -6.13 -4.48 1.24
N LEU A 82 -6.54 -5.52 0.48
CA LEU A 82 -6.22 -6.92 0.76
C LEU A 82 -4.71 -7.18 0.79
N HIS A 83 -3.96 -6.61 -0.17
CA HIS A 83 -2.50 -6.77 -0.21
C HIS A 83 -1.83 -6.16 1.02
N ILE A 84 -2.31 -5.02 1.50
CA ILE A 84 -1.81 -4.39 2.73
C ILE A 84 -2.07 -5.29 3.94
N GLY A 85 -3.29 -5.82 4.05
CA GLY A 85 -3.65 -6.76 5.11
C GLY A 85 -2.83 -8.05 5.08
N LEU A 86 -2.59 -8.60 3.88
CA LEU A 86 -1.78 -9.81 3.70
C LEU A 86 -0.32 -9.57 4.12
N ILE A 87 0.28 -8.46 3.70
CA ILE A 87 1.65 -8.09 4.09
C ILE A 87 1.74 -7.89 5.60
N ALA A 88 0.76 -7.21 6.20
CA ALA A 88 0.71 -7.04 7.65
C ALA A 88 0.65 -8.40 8.37
N MET A 89 -0.25 -9.29 7.93
CA MET A 89 -0.43 -10.61 8.52
C MET A 89 0.83 -11.48 8.40
N VAL A 90 1.42 -11.55 7.20
CA VAL A 90 2.61 -12.36 6.96
C VAL A 90 3.81 -11.81 7.73
N SER A 91 4.03 -10.49 7.70
CA SER A 91 5.13 -9.85 8.43
C SER A 91 4.98 -10.03 9.94
N PHE A 92 3.76 -9.91 10.47
CA PHE A 92 3.46 -10.16 11.87
C PHE A 92 3.75 -11.63 12.25
N ALA A 93 3.21 -12.57 11.49
CA ALA A 93 3.35 -14.00 11.77
C ALA A 93 4.81 -14.45 11.70
N LEU A 94 5.54 -14.03 10.68
CA LEU A 94 6.96 -14.37 10.53
C LEU A 94 7.80 -13.79 11.66
N SER A 95 7.63 -12.51 11.98
CA SER A 95 8.39 -11.84 13.03
C SER A 95 8.10 -12.44 14.41
N TRP A 96 6.83 -12.68 14.70
CA TRP A 96 6.43 -13.32 15.96
C TRP A 96 6.99 -14.73 16.08
N ARG A 97 6.88 -15.54 15.01
CA ARG A 97 7.38 -16.91 14.99
C ARG A 97 8.90 -16.98 15.11
N ALA A 98 9.61 -16.09 14.43
CA ALA A 98 11.06 -16.01 14.52
C ALA A 98 11.52 -15.69 15.94
N LEU A 99 10.89 -14.71 16.60
CA LEU A 99 11.22 -14.36 17.98
C LEU A 99 10.83 -15.47 18.97
N ALA A 100 9.70 -16.12 18.78
CA ALA A 100 9.29 -17.25 19.62
C ALA A 100 10.26 -18.44 19.51
N MET A 101 10.81 -18.70 18.32
CA MET A 101 11.81 -19.74 18.12
C MET A 101 13.18 -19.38 18.75
N LEU A 102 13.58 -18.11 18.69
CA LEU A 102 14.87 -17.67 19.21
C LEU A 102 14.90 -17.53 20.73
N PHE A 103 13.82 -17.05 21.33
CA PHE A 103 13.76 -16.67 22.75
C PHE A 103 12.79 -17.49 23.57
N GLY A 104 12.10 -18.46 22.99
CA GLY A 104 11.17 -19.33 23.66
C GLY A 104 9.88 -18.62 24.18
N PRO A 105 9.01 -19.33 24.92
CA PRO A 105 7.70 -18.83 25.34
C PRO A 105 7.77 -17.70 26.40
N VAL A 106 8.91 -17.49 27.03
CA VAL A 106 9.09 -16.47 28.09
C VAL A 106 8.93 -15.04 27.53
N LEU A 107 9.20 -14.84 26.25
CA LEU A 107 9.15 -13.53 25.60
C LEU A 107 7.88 -13.31 24.75
N SER A 108 6.80 -14.05 25.02
CA SER A 108 5.60 -14.05 24.16
C SER A 108 4.99 -12.66 23.94
N TRP A 109 4.91 -11.84 24.99
CA TRP A 109 4.30 -10.51 24.89
C TRP A 109 5.18 -9.46 24.20
N PRO A 110 6.49 -9.29 24.58
CA PRO A 110 7.38 -8.40 23.85
C PRO A 110 7.54 -8.80 22.38
N ALA A 111 7.52 -10.11 22.08
CA ALA A 111 7.58 -10.61 20.72
C ALA A 111 6.38 -10.15 19.86
N GLN A 112 5.16 -10.15 20.42
CA GLN A 112 3.97 -9.66 19.72
C GLN A 112 4.04 -8.15 19.47
N GLN A 113 4.54 -7.36 20.42
CA GLN A 113 4.73 -5.93 20.25
C GLN A 113 5.73 -5.63 19.12
N PHE A 114 6.86 -6.32 19.14
CA PHE A 114 7.86 -6.19 18.07
C PHE A 114 7.29 -6.61 16.72
N ALA A 115 6.58 -7.72 16.65
CA ALA A 115 5.93 -8.18 15.44
C ALA A 115 4.89 -7.18 14.92
N ALA A 116 4.14 -6.50 15.80
CA ALA A 116 3.20 -5.46 15.41
C ALA A 116 3.92 -4.24 14.80
N VAL A 117 5.03 -3.81 15.39
CA VAL A 117 5.85 -2.71 14.83
C VAL A 117 6.39 -3.07 13.44
N VAL A 118 6.95 -4.29 13.29
CA VAL A 118 7.45 -4.77 12.00
C VAL A 118 6.33 -4.84 10.96
N ALA A 119 5.16 -5.35 11.33
CA ALA A 119 4.02 -5.45 10.43
C ALA A 119 3.51 -4.08 9.96
N ILE A 120 3.39 -3.10 10.88
CA ILE A 120 3.02 -1.72 10.55
C ILE A 120 4.09 -1.10 9.63
N GLY A 121 5.36 -1.27 9.96
CA GLY A 121 6.48 -0.77 9.15
C GLY A 121 6.50 -1.34 7.73
N ALA A 122 6.35 -2.66 7.59
CA ALA A 122 6.31 -3.34 6.30
C ALA A 122 5.11 -2.90 5.46
N SER A 123 3.92 -2.81 6.07
CA SER A 123 2.70 -2.34 5.40
C SER A 123 2.81 -0.87 4.98
N SER A 124 3.43 -0.03 5.81
CA SER A 124 3.68 1.37 5.48
C SER A 124 4.66 1.51 4.32
N ALA A 125 5.77 0.79 4.35
CA ALA A 125 6.77 0.78 3.28
C ALA A 125 6.14 0.34 1.95
N TYR A 126 5.37 -0.75 1.96
CA TYR A 126 4.67 -1.21 0.78
C TYR A 126 3.64 -0.19 0.27
N SER A 127 2.85 0.43 1.15
CA SER A 127 1.87 1.46 0.78
C SER A 127 2.53 2.68 0.13
N LEU A 128 3.69 3.09 0.62
CA LEU A 128 4.49 4.17 0.04
C LEU A 128 5.00 3.80 -1.37
N MET A 129 5.49 2.58 -1.55
CA MET A 129 5.89 2.07 -2.86
C MET A 129 4.71 1.97 -3.82
N ALA A 130 3.55 1.57 -3.33
CA ALA A 130 2.29 1.46 -4.06
C ALA A 130 1.66 2.80 -4.45
N GLY A 131 2.26 3.93 -4.05
CA GLY A 131 1.79 5.27 -4.41
C GLY A 131 0.63 5.79 -3.55
N LEU A 132 0.35 5.18 -2.38
CA LEU A 132 -0.65 5.65 -1.40
C LEU A 132 -2.04 5.93 -1.99
N SER A 133 -2.57 5.01 -2.80
CA SER A 133 -3.94 5.13 -3.29
C SER A 133 -4.95 5.17 -2.14
N LEU A 134 -6.13 5.74 -2.35
CA LEU A 134 -7.17 5.84 -1.30
C LEU A 134 -7.51 4.48 -0.64
N PRO A 135 -7.65 3.37 -1.39
CA PRO A 135 -7.84 2.04 -0.77
C PRO A 135 -6.68 1.60 0.11
N THR A 136 -5.43 1.88 -0.30
CA THR A 136 -4.25 1.50 0.48
C THR A 136 -4.12 2.32 1.77
N GLN A 137 -4.44 3.62 1.73
CA GLN A 137 -4.46 4.47 2.92
C GLN A 137 -5.46 3.97 3.95
N ARG A 138 -6.69 3.65 3.53
CA ARG A 138 -7.73 3.10 4.42
C ARG A 138 -7.30 1.79 5.07
N ALA A 139 -6.76 0.86 4.26
CA ALA A 139 -6.27 -0.42 4.76
C ALA A 139 -5.10 -0.25 5.74
N LEU A 140 -4.19 0.69 5.47
CA LEU A 140 -3.07 0.99 6.37
C LEU A 140 -3.56 1.52 7.72
N VAL A 141 -4.54 2.42 7.72
CA VAL A 141 -5.17 2.92 8.96
C VAL A 141 -5.81 1.78 9.74
N MET A 142 -6.56 0.90 9.08
CA MET A 142 -7.14 -0.28 9.72
C MET A 142 -6.06 -1.17 10.34
N VAL A 143 -5.02 -1.52 9.59
CA VAL A 143 -3.90 -2.33 10.09
C VAL A 143 -3.24 -1.67 11.31
N ALA A 144 -2.97 -0.36 11.26
CA ALA A 144 -2.36 0.37 12.36
C ALA A 144 -3.25 0.36 13.61
N VAL A 145 -4.54 0.58 13.46
CA VAL A 145 -5.50 0.54 14.59
C VAL A 145 -5.61 -0.87 15.17
N PHE A 146 -5.75 -1.90 14.33
CA PHE A 146 -5.87 -3.27 14.82
C PHE A 146 -4.61 -3.75 15.52
N LEU A 147 -3.42 -3.40 15.03
CA LEU A 147 -2.16 -3.79 15.65
C LEU A 147 -1.77 -2.91 16.86
N SER A 148 -2.31 -1.70 16.99
CA SER A 148 -2.05 -0.80 18.12
C SER A 148 -2.41 -1.41 19.47
N VAL A 149 -3.34 -2.37 19.49
CA VAL A 149 -3.74 -3.12 20.69
C VAL A 149 -2.57 -3.88 21.31
N TYR A 150 -1.71 -4.46 20.47
CA TYR A 150 -0.51 -5.15 20.96
C TYR A 150 0.51 -4.17 21.54
N LEU A 151 0.53 -2.93 21.04
CA LEU A 151 1.44 -1.87 21.51
C LEU A 151 0.96 -1.26 22.82
N SER A 152 -0.35 -0.99 22.95
CA SER A 152 -0.93 -0.25 24.10
C SER A 152 -1.28 -1.12 25.28
N ARG A 153 -1.14 -2.44 25.23
CA ARG A 153 -1.53 -3.41 26.28
C ARG A 153 -3.00 -3.29 26.74
N ARG A 154 -3.81 -2.53 26.03
CA ARG A 154 -5.22 -2.33 26.38
C ARG A 154 -6.11 -3.32 25.64
N ARG A 155 -6.99 -3.99 26.36
CA ARG A 155 -8.01 -4.86 25.76
C ARG A 155 -9.16 -4.01 25.23
N LEU A 156 -9.00 -3.45 24.05
CA LEU A 156 -10.09 -2.79 23.35
C LEU A 156 -10.99 -3.84 22.68
N SER A 157 -12.29 -3.67 22.77
CA SER A 157 -13.24 -4.53 22.05
C SER A 157 -13.07 -4.39 20.53
N LEU A 158 -13.42 -5.41 19.77
CA LEU A 158 -13.33 -5.37 18.30
C LEU A 158 -14.17 -4.23 17.72
N SER A 159 -15.37 -4.01 18.25
CA SER A 159 -16.24 -2.90 17.84
C SER A 159 -15.61 -1.54 18.07
N LEU A 160 -14.92 -1.33 19.20
CA LEU A 160 -14.22 -0.05 19.45
C LEU A 160 -13.06 0.17 18.49
N ARG A 161 -12.29 -0.87 18.16
CA ARG A 161 -11.22 -0.78 17.14
C ARG A 161 -11.77 -0.40 15.78
N TYR A 162 -12.89 -1.02 15.43
CA TYR A 162 -13.58 -0.75 14.18
C TYR A 162 -14.07 0.71 14.11
N CYS A 163 -14.72 1.19 15.17
CA CYS A 163 -15.14 2.58 15.29
C CYS A 163 -13.96 3.56 15.23
N LEU A 164 -12.84 3.24 15.87
CA LEU A 164 -11.62 4.05 15.82
C LEU A 164 -11.04 4.11 14.40
N ALA A 165 -10.97 2.98 13.70
CA ALA A 165 -10.51 2.92 12.33
C ALA A 165 -11.41 3.75 11.41
N LEU A 166 -12.72 3.60 11.55
CA LEU A 166 -13.72 4.37 10.81
C LEU A 166 -13.55 5.88 11.05
N MET A 167 -13.46 6.28 12.31
CA MET A 167 -13.29 7.69 12.70
C MET A 167 -12.00 8.26 12.12
N LEU A 168 -10.89 7.53 12.19
CA LEU A 168 -9.61 7.99 11.65
C LEU A 168 -9.65 8.12 10.14
N VAL A 169 -10.29 7.18 9.42
CA VAL A 169 -10.45 7.28 7.97
C VAL A 169 -11.28 8.50 7.59
N LEU A 170 -12.38 8.76 8.28
CA LEU A 170 -13.21 9.94 8.03
C LEU A 170 -12.53 11.26 8.39
N LEU A 171 -11.64 11.25 9.39
CA LEU A 171 -10.85 12.42 9.73
C LEU A 171 -9.80 12.74 8.66
N LEU A 172 -9.22 11.72 8.02
CA LEU A 172 -8.24 11.88 6.94
C LEU A 172 -8.89 12.25 5.61
N ASP A 173 -10.05 11.69 5.34
CA ASP A 173 -10.84 11.94 4.13
C ASP A 173 -12.34 12.02 4.47
N PRO A 174 -12.85 13.23 4.75
CA PRO A 174 -14.27 13.43 5.11
C PRO A 174 -15.23 13.02 3.98
N LEU A 175 -14.78 13.07 2.72
CA LEU A 175 -15.59 12.69 1.56
C LEU A 175 -15.55 11.18 1.27
N ALA A 176 -14.76 10.41 2.01
CA ALA A 176 -14.68 8.97 1.83
C ALA A 176 -16.06 8.28 1.91
N ALA A 177 -16.94 8.74 2.80
CA ALA A 177 -18.28 8.18 3.00
C ALA A 177 -19.18 8.28 1.75
N THR A 178 -18.88 9.17 0.81
CA THR A 178 -19.66 9.33 -0.44
C THR A 178 -19.23 8.30 -1.51
N THR A 179 -18.12 7.59 -1.29
CA THR A 179 -17.59 6.62 -2.26
C THR A 179 -18.08 5.20 -1.96
N PRO A 180 -18.54 4.43 -2.96
CA PRO A 180 -18.95 3.04 -2.77
C PRO A 180 -17.83 2.16 -2.18
N GLY A 181 -16.58 2.43 -2.56
CA GLY A 181 -15.41 1.71 -2.07
C GLY A 181 -15.15 1.89 -0.56
N PHE A 182 -15.65 2.94 0.06
CA PHE A 182 -15.60 3.11 1.51
C PHE A 182 -16.49 2.06 2.20
N TRP A 183 -17.74 1.96 1.80
CA TRP A 183 -18.67 0.99 2.37
C TRP A 183 -18.22 -0.45 2.17
N LEU A 184 -17.69 -0.77 0.98
CA LEU A 184 -17.10 -2.09 0.71
C LEU A 184 -15.87 -2.42 1.59
N SER A 185 -15.17 -1.41 2.10
CA SER A 185 -14.03 -1.62 2.99
C SER A 185 -14.47 -1.86 4.44
N PHE A 186 -15.69 -1.42 4.82
CA PHE A 186 -16.23 -1.47 6.18
C PHE A 186 -17.47 -2.39 6.32
N ALA A 187 -17.94 -3.01 5.26
CA ALA A 187 -18.99 -4.03 5.28
C ALA A 187 -18.40 -5.41 5.55
#